data_557acc430b5d0a89af3d86b05beec349
#
_entry.id   557acc430b5d0a89af3d86b05beec349
#
_cell.length_a   1.000
_cell.length_b   1.000
_cell.length_c   1.000
_cell.angle_alpha   90.00
_cell.angle_beta   90.00
_cell.angle_gamma   90.00
#
_symmetry.space_group_name_H-M   'P 1'
#
loop_
_entity.id
_entity.type
_entity.pdbx_description
1 polymer ?
#
loop_
_entity_poly.entity_id
_entity_poly.type
_entity_poly.pdbx_seq_one_letter_code
_entity_poly.pdbx_strand_id
1 'polypeptide(L)'
;MNARVYRVLPAVFTLVLLACASATANDPLLLDSRELVKEFGSALQSELKHGLTEGGPVAAISVCKDKAPQIASQLSRRSGAKVRRTSLRHRNPANAPEPWEAEVLRQFGLPSSTTDSTAPPEYFSKADDGSARYMAVIRTGPVCLACHGDSLAPEIAAKIDADYPHDRARGY
;
A
#
# COMPACT_ATOMS: atom_id res chain seq x y z
N MET A 1 -49.78 11.73 62.70
CA MET A 1 -49.66 10.91 61.45
C MET A 1 -49.11 11.82 60.36
N ASN A 2 -47.80 11.71 60.06
CA ASN A 2 -47.11 12.56 59.07
C ASN A 2 -46.85 11.75 57.81
N ALA A 3 -47.52 12.08 56.70
CA ALA A 3 -47.33 11.49 55.42
C ALA A 3 -46.19 12.26 54.67
N ARG A 4 -45.05 11.57 54.38
CA ARG A 4 -43.96 12.09 53.50
C ARG A 4 -44.28 11.66 52.08
N VAL A 5 -44.41 12.64 51.16
CA VAL A 5 -44.55 12.41 49.74
C VAL A 5 -43.13 12.50 49.12
N TYR A 6 -42.64 11.39 48.52
CA TYR A 6 -41.41 11.37 47.74
C TYR A 6 -41.75 11.67 46.29
N ARG A 7 -41.20 12.78 45.76
CA ARG A 7 -41.22 13.08 44.34
C ARG A 7 -40.08 12.30 43.67
N VAL A 8 -40.42 11.37 42.79
CA VAL A 8 -39.48 10.67 41.92
C VAL A 8 -39.28 11.54 40.68
N LEU A 9 -38.08 12.09 40.50
CA LEU A 9 -37.67 12.77 39.27
C LEU A 9 -37.30 11.71 38.24
N PRO A 10 -37.81 11.77 36.99
CA PRO A 10 -37.38 10.87 35.94
C PRO A 10 -35.95 11.26 35.52
N ALA A 11 -35.03 10.32 35.65
CA ALA A 11 -33.68 10.43 35.05
C ALA A 11 -33.80 10.37 33.53
N VAL A 12 -33.59 11.50 32.88
CA VAL A 12 -33.45 11.57 31.42
C VAL A 12 -32.07 10.97 31.07
N PHE A 13 -32.09 9.72 30.66
CA PHE A 13 -30.90 9.05 30.10
C PHE A 13 -30.69 9.57 28.69
N THR A 14 -29.80 10.55 28.54
CA THR A 14 -29.41 11.06 27.22
C THR A 14 -28.54 10.00 26.56
N LEU A 15 -29.12 9.27 25.62
CA LEU A 15 -28.42 8.31 24.78
C LEU A 15 -27.50 9.10 23.80
N VAL A 16 -26.24 9.26 24.15
CA VAL A 16 -25.22 9.76 23.22
C VAL A 16 -24.90 8.63 22.25
N LEU A 17 -25.56 8.65 21.10
CA LEU A 17 -25.22 7.81 19.97
C LEU A 17 -23.84 8.24 19.45
N LEU A 18 -22.82 7.42 19.70
CA LEU A 18 -21.49 7.53 19.08
C LEU A 18 -21.64 7.29 17.58
N ALA A 19 -21.78 8.37 16.80
CA ALA A 19 -21.70 8.35 15.33
C ALA A 19 -20.22 8.37 14.90
N CYS A 20 -19.50 7.26 15.05
CA CYS A 20 -18.06 7.16 14.76
C CYS A 20 -17.68 6.16 13.67
N ALA A 21 -18.56 5.83 12.71
CA ALA A 21 -18.19 4.83 11.70
C ALA A 21 -18.22 5.28 10.22
N SER A 22 -18.71 6.48 9.90
CA SER A 22 -18.95 6.86 8.49
C SER A 22 -18.03 7.97 7.96
N ALA A 23 -17.16 8.54 8.77
CA ALA A 23 -16.34 9.71 8.39
C ALA A 23 -15.08 9.35 7.59
N THR A 24 -14.61 8.10 7.62
CA THR A 24 -13.33 7.72 7.01
C THR A 24 -13.42 7.43 5.51
N ALA A 25 -14.53 6.88 5.03
CA ALA A 25 -14.66 6.45 3.63
C ALA A 25 -14.56 7.61 2.60
N ASN A 26 -14.99 8.80 3.00
CA ASN A 26 -15.00 10.02 2.16
C ASN A 26 -13.91 11.04 2.60
N ASP A 27 -12.91 10.61 3.34
CA ASP A 27 -11.81 11.51 3.71
C ASP A 27 -11.05 11.94 2.45
N PRO A 28 -10.88 13.26 2.19
CA PRO A 28 -10.19 13.75 1.00
C PRO A 28 -8.77 13.20 0.86
N LEU A 29 -8.01 13.10 1.97
CA LEU A 29 -6.65 12.55 1.95
C LEU A 29 -6.63 11.06 1.60
N LEU A 30 -7.64 10.29 2.00
CA LEU A 30 -7.79 8.90 1.59
C LEU A 30 -8.08 8.79 0.09
N LEU A 31 -8.99 9.60 -0.43
CA LEU A 31 -9.36 9.62 -1.85
C LEU A 31 -8.16 10.01 -2.71
N ASP A 32 -7.45 11.07 -2.34
CA ASP A 32 -6.24 11.53 -3.03
C ASP A 32 -5.13 10.45 -2.98
N SER A 33 -4.97 9.77 -1.84
CA SER A 33 -3.99 8.69 -1.69
C SER A 33 -4.30 7.49 -2.60
N ARG A 34 -5.56 7.11 -2.70
CA ARG A 34 -6.01 6.04 -3.61
C ARG A 34 -5.72 6.39 -5.07
N GLU A 35 -6.00 7.63 -5.48
CA GLU A 35 -5.73 8.07 -6.84
C GLU A 35 -4.22 8.12 -7.14
N LEU A 36 -3.39 8.60 -6.22
CA LEU A 36 -1.94 8.59 -6.37
C LEU A 36 -1.38 7.18 -6.54
N VAL A 37 -1.84 6.21 -5.75
CA VAL A 37 -1.41 4.81 -5.87
C VAL A 37 -1.87 4.19 -7.17
N LYS A 38 -3.09 4.47 -7.61
CA LYS A 38 -3.63 4.00 -8.89
C LYS A 38 -2.82 4.58 -10.06
N GLU A 39 -2.52 5.87 -10.04
CA GLU A 39 -1.72 6.53 -11.07
C GLU A 39 -0.29 5.95 -11.11
N PHE A 40 0.34 5.79 -9.94
CA PHE A 40 1.65 5.14 -9.84
C PHE A 40 1.64 3.73 -10.44
N GLY A 41 0.65 2.92 -10.08
CA GLY A 41 0.50 1.55 -10.57
C GLY A 41 0.30 1.50 -12.09
N SER A 42 -0.56 2.35 -12.63
CA SER A 42 -0.85 2.43 -14.06
C SER A 42 0.37 2.87 -14.87
N ALA A 43 1.06 3.91 -14.42
CA ALA A 43 2.28 4.40 -15.09
C ALA A 43 3.39 3.33 -15.07
N LEU A 44 3.59 2.65 -13.93
CA LEU A 44 4.59 1.60 -13.82
C LEU A 44 4.25 0.38 -14.70
N GLN A 45 2.99 -0.03 -14.76
CA GLN A 45 2.56 -1.13 -15.62
C GLN A 45 2.73 -0.79 -17.11
N SER A 46 2.46 0.44 -17.51
CA SER A 46 2.66 0.92 -18.88
C SER A 46 4.14 0.83 -19.27
N GLU A 47 5.04 1.36 -18.44
CA GLU A 47 6.48 1.29 -18.67
C GLU A 47 6.99 -0.16 -18.69
N LEU A 48 6.51 -1.01 -17.78
CA LEU A 48 6.87 -2.43 -17.74
C LEU A 48 6.44 -3.15 -19.01
N LYS A 49 5.21 -2.94 -19.47
CA LYS A 49 4.69 -3.52 -20.71
C LYS A 49 5.53 -3.07 -21.92
N HIS A 50 5.86 -1.79 -21.98
CA HIS A 50 6.70 -1.24 -23.04
C HIS A 50 8.09 -1.90 -23.03
N GLY A 51 8.77 -1.97 -21.88
CA GLY A 51 10.07 -2.63 -21.74
C GLY A 51 10.06 -4.11 -22.13
N LEU A 52 8.99 -4.83 -21.76
CA LEU A 52 8.80 -6.24 -22.17
C LEU A 52 8.62 -6.40 -23.68
N THR A 53 7.91 -5.47 -24.33
CA THR A 53 7.65 -5.52 -25.77
C THR A 53 8.91 -5.17 -26.58
N GLU A 54 9.66 -4.15 -26.16
CA GLU A 54 10.82 -3.64 -26.91
C GLU A 54 12.09 -4.46 -26.72
N GLY A 55 12.30 -5.04 -25.54
CA GLY A 55 13.56 -5.72 -25.22
C GLY A 55 13.45 -6.95 -24.33
N GLY A 56 12.23 -7.44 -24.13
CA GLY A 56 11.95 -8.63 -23.34
C GLY A 56 12.19 -8.47 -21.84
N PRO A 57 12.18 -9.58 -21.08
CA PRO A 57 12.25 -9.53 -19.62
C PRO A 57 13.56 -8.91 -19.08
N VAL A 58 14.68 -9.09 -19.76
CA VAL A 58 15.98 -8.53 -19.35
C VAL A 58 15.96 -6.99 -19.40
N ALA A 59 15.43 -6.42 -20.51
CA ALA A 59 15.27 -4.97 -20.63
C ALA A 59 14.26 -4.40 -19.61
N ALA A 60 13.19 -5.15 -19.33
CA ALA A 60 12.17 -4.77 -18.36
C ALA A 60 12.70 -4.62 -16.91
N ILE A 61 13.84 -5.26 -16.56
CA ILE A 61 14.48 -5.08 -15.25
C ILE A 61 14.90 -3.62 -15.05
N SER A 62 15.38 -2.94 -16.11
CA SER A 62 15.76 -1.52 -16.06
C SER A 62 14.57 -0.61 -15.76
N VAL A 63 13.35 -0.98 -16.17
CA VAL A 63 12.12 -0.25 -15.81
C VAL A 63 11.95 -0.21 -14.29
N CYS A 64 12.10 -1.34 -13.62
CA CYS A 64 12.00 -1.40 -12.16
C CYS A 64 13.12 -0.65 -11.45
N LYS A 65 14.32 -0.60 -12.07
CA LYS A 65 15.51 0.08 -11.53
C LYS A 65 15.41 1.60 -11.69
N ASP A 66 15.07 2.07 -12.88
CA ASP A 66 15.24 3.46 -13.29
C ASP A 66 13.91 4.22 -13.36
N LYS A 67 12.88 3.63 -13.99
CA LYS A 67 11.60 4.29 -14.22
C LYS A 67 10.74 4.35 -12.97
N ALA A 68 10.67 3.28 -12.18
CA ALA A 68 9.83 3.27 -10.99
C ALA A 68 10.20 4.36 -9.95
N PRO A 69 11.48 4.63 -9.64
CA PRO A 69 11.86 5.77 -8.80
C PRO A 69 11.53 7.13 -9.43
N GLN A 70 11.66 7.26 -10.77
CA GLN A 70 11.32 8.50 -11.47
C GLN A 70 9.82 8.80 -11.38
N ILE A 71 8.95 7.81 -11.63
CA ILE A 71 7.50 7.95 -11.49
C ILE A 71 7.16 8.35 -10.05
N ALA A 72 7.69 7.64 -9.05
CA ALA A 72 7.47 7.96 -7.63
C ALA A 72 7.88 9.40 -7.29
N SER A 73 9.04 9.84 -7.78
CA SER A 73 9.56 11.20 -7.56
C SER A 73 8.71 12.28 -8.24
N GLN A 74 8.21 12.03 -9.46
CA GLN A 74 7.32 12.95 -10.17
C GLN A 74 5.99 13.11 -9.43
N LEU A 75 5.38 12.01 -9.01
CA LEU A 75 4.14 12.01 -8.24
C LEU A 75 4.32 12.73 -6.90
N SER A 76 5.44 12.46 -6.21
CA SER A 76 5.74 13.13 -4.93
C SER A 76 5.86 14.64 -5.08
N ARG A 77 6.57 15.13 -6.10
CA ARG A 77 6.71 16.58 -6.34
C ARG A 77 5.37 17.25 -6.68
N ARG A 78 4.52 16.57 -7.44
CA ARG A 78 3.24 17.12 -7.86
C ARG A 78 2.21 17.16 -6.73
N SER A 79 2.17 16.11 -5.92
CA SER A 79 1.16 15.95 -4.85
C SER A 79 1.58 16.56 -3.50
N GLY A 80 2.87 16.80 -3.29
CA GLY A 80 3.41 17.13 -1.96
C GLY A 80 3.49 15.93 -1.00
N ALA A 81 3.02 14.73 -1.40
CA ALA A 81 3.11 13.51 -0.62
C ALA A 81 4.39 12.71 -0.95
N LYS A 82 4.91 11.94 -0.01
CA LYS A 82 6.01 10.99 -0.25
C LYS A 82 5.45 9.70 -0.87
N VAL A 83 5.58 9.55 -2.19
CA VAL A 83 5.16 8.35 -2.92
C VAL A 83 6.36 7.40 -3.05
N ARG A 84 6.20 6.12 -2.68
CA ARG A 84 7.22 5.09 -2.80
C ARG A 84 6.63 3.69 -2.83
N ARG A 85 7.43 2.73 -3.28
CA ARG A 85 7.16 1.30 -3.06
C ARG A 85 7.95 0.83 -1.84
N THR A 86 7.39 -0.15 -1.13
CA THR A 86 8.08 -0.82 -0.02
C THR A 86 7.73 -2.30 0.01
N SER A 87 8.60 -3.13 0.59
CA SER A 87 8.38 -4.57 0.76
C SER A 87 9.31 -5.13 1.83
N LEU A 88 8.83 -6.10 2.61
CA LEU A 88 9.67 -6.91 3.50
C LEU A 88 10.73 -7.70 2.70
N ARG A 89 10.40 -8.07 1.46
CA ARG A 89 11.28 -8.75 0.50
C ARG A 89 11.64 -7.77 -0.63
N HIS A 90 12.40 -6.74 -0.30
CA HIS A 90 12.77 -5.70 -1.24
C HIS A 90 13.96 -6.14 -2.13
N ARG A 91 13.94 -5.76 -3.40
CA ARG A 91 15.06 -5.92 -4.34
C ARG A 91 16.02 -4.75 -4.23
N ASN A 92 15.50 -3.54 -4.28
CA ASN A 92 16.27 -2.33 -4.08
C ASN A 92 16.26 -1.98 -2.57
N PRO A 93 17.43 -1.81 -1.92
CA PRO A 93 17.51 -1.39 -0.51
C PRO A 93 16.76 -0.10 -0.20
N ALA A 94 16.63 0.83 -1.16
CA ALA A 94 15.83 2.05 -0.99
C ALA A 94 14.33 1.79 -0.78
N ASN A 95 13.86 0.58 -1.07
CA ASN A 95 12.50 0.12 -0.82
C ASN A 95 12.35 -0.66 0.50
N ALA A 96 13.37 -0.67 1.35
CA ALA A 96 13.24 -1.22 2.69
C ALA A 96 12.14 -0.47 3.46
N PRO A 97 11.30 -1.17 4.22
CA PRO A 97 10.20 -0.54 4.93
C PRO A 97 10.68 0.24 6.16
N GLU A 98 10.05 1.35 6.44
CA GLU A 98 10.10 2.00 7.76
C GLU A 98 9.40 1.11 8.81
N PRO A 99 9.65 1.29 10.12
CA PRO A 99 9.06 0.41 11.15
C PRO A 99 7.53 0.27 11.06
N TRP A 100 6.81 1.36 10.85
CA TRP A 100 5.36 1.35 10.70
C TRP A 100 4.89 0.67 9.41
N GLU A 101 5.63 0.86 8.29
CA GLU A 101 5.35 0.18 7.02
C GLU A 101 5.55 -1.33 7.15
N ALA A 102 6.60 -1.75 7.87
CA ALA A 102 6.88 -3.16 8.11
C ALA A 102 5.75 -3.84 8.90
N GLU A 103 5.14 -3.13 9.86
CA GLU A 103 4.00 -3.64 10.62
C GLU A 103 2.77 -3.81 9.72
N VAL A 104 2.44 -2.80 8.92
CA VAL A 104 1.32 -2.87 7.95
C VAL A 104 1.56 -4.00 6.92
N LEU A 105 2.78 -4.15 6.41
CA LEU A 105 3.11 -5.23 5.46
C LEU A 105 2.93 -6.62 6.07
N ARG A 106 3.23 -6.83 7.36
CA ARG A 106 2.95 -8.09 8.04
C ARG A 106 1.45 -8.36 8.14
N GLN A 107 0.66 -7.34 8.47
CA GLN A 107 -0.81 -7.44 8.52
C GLN A 107 -1.39 -7.80 7.15
N PHE A 108 -0.88 -7.22 6.06
CA PHE A 108 -1.29 -7.57 4.70
C PHE A 108 -0.96 -9.02 4.30
N GLY A 109 0.08 -9.61 4.89
CA GLY A 109 0.48 -10.99 4.66
C GLY A 109 -0.33 -12.03 5.46
N LEU A 110 -1.15 -11.62 6.41
CA LEU A 110 -2.00 -12.52 7.17
C LEU A 110 -3.22 -12.94 6.35
N PRO A 111 -3.74 -14.17 6.55
CA PRO A 111 -5.02 -14.57 5.96
C PRO A 111 -6.10 -13.58 6.40
N SER A 112 -6.82 -13.02 5.43
CA SER A 112 -7.95 -12.14 5.73
C SER A 112 -9.07 -12.94 6.39
N SER A 113 -9.52 -12.49 7.56
CA SER A 113 -10.69 -13.06 8.22
C SER A 113 -12.01 -12.67 7.52
N THR A 114 -11.96 -11.73 6.57
CA THR A 114 -13.11 -11.29 5.78
C THR A 114 -12.98 -11.85 4.37
N THR A 115 -13.70 -12.93 4.09
CA THR A 115 -13.74 -13.62 2.78
C THR A 115 -14.50 -12.83 1.70
N ASP A 116 -15.03 -11.65 2.00
CA ASP A 116 -16.02 -10.97 1.15
C ASP A 116 -15.53 -9.67 0.48
N SER A 117 -14.26 -9.29 0.63
CA SER A 117 -13.75 -8.08 -0.02
C SER A 117 -13.00 -8.39 -1.31
N THR A 118 -13.59 -8.02 -2.44
CA THR A 118 -12.93 -8.07 -3.77
C THR A 118 -11.84 -6.99 -3.92
N ALA A 119 -11.86 -5.96 -3.07
CA ALA A 119 -10.85 -4.92 -3.05
C ALA A 119 -9.54 -5.40 -2.39
N PRO A 120 -8.37 -4.98 -2.90
CA PRO A 120 -7.10 -5.27 -2.23
C PRO A 120 -7.07 -4.60 -0.85
N PRO A 121 -6.39 -5.22 0.14
CA PRO A 121 -6.20 -4.60 1.44
C PRO A 121 -5.51 -3.24 1.31
N GLU A 122 -5.98 -2.28 2.10
CA GLU A 122 -5.40 -0.95 2.23
C GLU A 122 -5.29 -0.56 3.71
N TYR A 123 -4.35 0.33 4.00
CA TYR A 123 -4.16 0.93 5.31
C TYR A 123 -4.23 2.45 5.18
N PHE A 124 -4.98 3.10 6.07
CA PHE A 124 -5.06 4.54 6.18
C PHE A 124 -5.06 4.97 7.63
N SER A 125 -4.25 5.96 7.96
CA SER A 125 -4.27 6.60 9.28
C SER A 125 -3.97 8.08 9.14
N LYS A 126 -4.54 8.88 10.06
CA LYS A 126 -4.25 10.30 10.23
C LYS A 126 -3.60 10.53 11.58
N ALA A 127 -2.61 11.40 11.61
CA ALA A 127 -2.02 11.90 12.84
C ALA A 127 -2.70 13.22 13.26
N ASP A 128 -2.51 13.60 14.52
CA ASP A 128 -3.11 14.82 15.10
C ASP A 128 -2.61 16.12 14.42
N ASP A 129 -1.43 16.07 13.80
CA ASP A 129 -0.86 17.16 13.00
C ASP A 129 -1.50 17.32 11.61
N GLY A 130 -2.51 16.50 11.28
CA GLY A 130 -3.19 16.49 10.00
C GLY A 130 -2.45 15.71 8.91
N SER A 131 -1.26 15.15 9.17
CA SER A 131 -0.60 14.26 8.22
C SER A 131 -1.33 12.93 8.10
N ALA A 132 -1.23 12.28 6.92
CA ALA A 132 -1.81 10.98 6.68
C ALA A 132 -0.77 9.96 6.20
N ARG A 133 -1.01 8.69 6.53
CA ARG A 133 -0.27 7.53 6.02
C ARG A 133 -1.23 6.61 5.29
N TYR A 134 -0.83 6.22 4.10
CA TYR A 134 -1.61 5.29 3.28
C TYR A 134 -0.73 4.21 2.69
N MET A 135 -1.21 2.98 2.67
CA MET A 135 -0.59 1.87 1.96
C MET A 135 -1.66 1.03 1.29
N ALA A 136 -1.35 0.53 0.10
CA ALA A 136 -2.18 -0.45 -0.61
C ALA A 136 -1.31 -1.59 -1.15
N VAL A 137 -1.91 -2.78 -1.23
CA VAL A 137 -1.22 -3.98 -1.72
C VAL A 137 -1.01 -3.90 -3.23
N ILE A 138 0.21 -4.17 -3.67
CA ILE A 138 0.52 -4.49 -5.06
C ILE A 138 0.54 -6.01 -5.20
N ARG A 139 -0.46 -6.58 -5.89
CA ARG A 139 -0.55 -8.04 -6.09
C ARG A 139 0.47 -8.50 -7.13
N THR A 140 1.13 -9.61 -6.84
CA THR A 140 2.00 -10.29 -7.80
C THR A 140 1.14 -11.07 -8.80
N GLY A 141 1.17 -10.64 -10.07
CA GLY A 141 0.50 -11.34 -11.17
C GLY A 141 1.46 -12.25 -11.94
N PRO A 142 0.95 -13.05 -12.90
CA PRO A 142 1.77 -13.99 -13.68
C PRO A 142 2.98 -13.37 -14.36
N VAL A 143 2.84 -12.15 -14.92
CA VAL A 143 3.94 -11.42 -15.56
C VAL A 143 5.06 -11.07 -14.56
N CYS A 144 4.73 -10.89 -13.29
CA CYS A 144 5.71 -10.55 -12.26
C CYS A 144 6.63 -11.73 -11.92
N LEU A 145 6.13 -12.96 -12.07
CA LEU A 145 6.86 -14.19 -11.72
C LEU A 145 8.06 -14.44 -12.63
N ALA A 146 8.10 -13.85 -13.82
CA ALA A 146 9.28 -13.91 -14.68
C ALA A 146 10.56 -13.35 -14.01
N CYS A 147 10.38 -12.38 -13.08
CA CYS A 147 11.48 -11.75 -12.35
C CYS A 147 11.40 -11.95 -10.83
N HIS A 148 10.27 -12.38 -10.29
CA HIS A 148 10.01 -12.53 -8.86
C HIS A 148 9.64 -13.96 -8.45
N GLY A 149 9.54 -14.91 -9.38
CA GLY A 149 9.22 -16.30 -9.10
C GLY A 149 10.35 -17.08 -8.42
N ASP A 150 10.07 -18.34 -8.10
CA ASP A 150 11.04 -19.27 -7.50
C ASP A 150 12.10 -19.72 -8.49
N SER A 151 11.75 -19.82 -9.78
CA SER A 151 12.63 -20.26 -10.85
C SER A 151 12.72 -19.18 -11.91
N LEU A 152 13.89 -18.57 -12.05
CA LEU A 152 14.18 -17.53 -13.04
C LEU A 152 15.00 -18.09 -14.19
N ALA A 153 14.76 -17.60 -15.41
CA ALA A 153 15.63 -17.90 -16.53
C ALA A 153 17.05 -17.38 -16.22
N PRO A 154 18.12 -18.11 -16.64
CA PRO A 154 19.50 -17.78 -16.26
C PRO A 154 19.93 -16.34 -16.59
N GLU A 155 19.53 -15.83 -17.75
CA GLU A 155 19.84 -14.47 -18.19
C GLU A 155 19.14 -13.40 -17.32
N ILE A 156 17.92 -13.69 -16.84
CA ILE A 156 17.17 -12.81 -15.93
C ILE A 156 17.83 -12.83 -14.55
N ALA A 157 18.18 -14.02 -14.04
CA ALA A 157 18.87 -14.17 -12.78
C ALA A 157 20.20 -13.42 -12.78
N ALA A 158 21.04 -13.61 -13.82
CA ALA A 158 22.33 -12.93 -13.97
C ALA A 158 22.17 -11.39 -14.01
N LYS A 159 21.20 -10.89 -14.75
CA LYS A 159 20.92 -9.44 -14.80
C LYS A 159 20.46 -8.87 -13.46
N ILE A 160 19.61 -9.61 -12.74
CA ILE A 160 19.17 -9.20 -11.41
C ILE A 160 20.33 -9.20 -10.43
N ASP A 161 21.19 -10.23 -10.44
CA ASP A 161 22.37 -10.32 -9.57
C ASP A 161 23.33 -9.16 -9.80
N ALA A 162 23.54 -8.78 -11.07
CA ALA A 162 24.39 -7.65 -11.44
C ALA A 162 23.80 -6.30 -11.01
N ASP A 163 22.50 -6.10 -11.16
CA ASP A 163 21.85 -4.81 -10.88
C ASP A 163 21.46 -4.64 -9.40
N TYR A 164 21.26 -5.74 -8.67
CA TYR A 164 20.73 -5.77 -7.32
C TYR A 164 21.46 -6.81 -6.46
N PRO A 165 22.69 -6.54 -6.03
CA PRO A 165 23.51 -7.49 -5.26
C PRO A 165 22.89 -7.86 -3.90
N HIS A 166 21.89 -7.12 -3.45
CA HIS A 166 21.16 -7.37 -2.20
C HIS A 166 19.71 -7.80 -2.43
N ASP A 167 19.40 -8.40 -3.60
CA ASP A 167 18.04 -8.83 -3.95
C ASP A 167 17.47 -9.84 -2.95
N ARG A 168 16.27 -9.54 -2.44
CA ARG A 168 15.50 -10.40 -1.54
C ARG A 168 14.10 -10.72 -2.10
N ALA A 169 13.81 -10.35 -3.35
CA ALA A 169 12.48 -10.37 -3.93
C ALA A 169 12.28 -11.52 -4.94
N ARG A 170 12.80 -12.71 -4.65
CA ARG A 170 12.56 -13.95 -5.43
C ARG A 170 11.69 -14.91 -4.62
N GLY A 171 11.03 -15.86 -5.29
CA GLY A 171 10.23 -16.90 -4.67
C GLY A 171 8.87 -16.39 -4.16
N TYR A 172 8.14 -15.73 -5.04
CA TYR A 172 6.74 -15.32 -4.80
C TYR A 172 5.79 -16.39 -5.35
#